data_43ad56b87a77710451248a2a066188b2
#
_entry.id   43ad56b87a77710451248a2a066188b2
#
_cell.length_a   1.000
_cell.length_b   1.000
_cell.length_c   1.000
_cell.angle_alpha   90.00
_cell.angle_beta   90.00
_cell.angle_gamma   90.00
#
_symmetry.space_group_name_H-M   'P 1'
#
loop_
_entity.id
_entity.type
_entity.pdbx_description
1 polymer ?
#
loop_
_entity_poly.entity_id
_entity_poly.type
_entity_poly.pdbx_seq_one_letter_code
_entity_poly.pdbx_strand_id
1 'polypeptide(L)'
;VDRIDLDTQITATFNAADIPNMIGVSDRKELQDLCEKDIRKIIITTIHKFGEAESVLNDRSNIIVMVDEAHRTQEGDLGRRMRTALPNAFLFGLTGTPINKRDRNTFWAFGADEDEQGYLSRYSFQDSIRDNATKPLHFEAVDVKLHIDKDAIDEAYKNITDELSEQDRDDLAKRAAKMAVLIKAPSRVQAICRHVVDHFKEKVEPNGFKAQLVTFDRECCVLYKKALDELMPPEASAIVMHTSGGKGDEYAEWKLSKDDEEKLLDRYRDPNDPLQMLIVTSKLLTGFDAPILQTMYLDKPMKDHNLLQAICRTNRVYAGKTHGLIVDYLG
;
A
#
# COMPACT_ATOMS: atom_id res chain seq x y z
N VAL A 1 7.26 -11.55 -8.36
CA VAL A 1 6.62 -10.42 -7.65
C VAL A 1 5.18 -10.20 -8.12
N ASP A 2 4.35 -9.54 -7.31
CA ASP A 2 2.92 -9.32 -7.60
C ASP A 2 2.66 -8.04 -8.44
N ARG A 3 3.53 -7.03 -8.32
CA ARG A 3 3.33 -5.70 -8.93
C ARG A 3 4.51 -5.25 -9.76
N ILE A 4 4.22 -4.47 -10.80
CA ILE A 4 5.25 -3.89 -11.69
C ILE A 4 6.16 -2.92 -10.91
N ASP A 5 5.64 -2.16 -9.94
CA ASP A 5 6.43 -1.24 -9.14
C ASP A 5 7.47 -1.98 -8.27
N LEU A 6 7.09 -3.14 -7.71
CA LEU A 6 8.01 -4.02 -6.97
C LEU A 6 9.06 -4.64 -7.90
N ASP A 7 8.67 -5.05 -9.09
CA ASP A 7 9.57 -5.56 -10.14
C ASP A 7 10.66 -4.52 -10.45
N THR A 8 10.26 -3.28 -10.66
CA THR A 8 11.17 -2.16 -10.91
C THR A 8 12.12 -1.91 -9.73
N GLN A 9 11.60 -1.91 -8.49
CA GLN A 9 12.41 -1.70 -7.28
C GLN A 9 13.43 -2.81 -7.05
N ILE A 10 13.01 -4.06 -7.16
CA ILE A 10 13.90 -5.22 -6.99
C ILE A 10 15.00 -5.19 -8.06
N THR A 11 14.63 -4.93 -9.31
CA THR A 11 15.57 -4.80 -10.41
C THR A 11 16.59 -3.68 -10.16
N ALA A 12 16.15 -2.51 -9.69
CA ALA A 12 17.02 -1.41 -9.35
C ALA A 12 17.97 -1.75 -8.18
N THR A 13 17.47 -2.42 -7.15
CA THR A 13 18.25 -2.86 -5.99
C THR A 13 19.34 -3.86 -6.38
N PHE A 14 19.00 -4.86 -7.20
CA PHE A 14 19.96 -5.84 -7.67
C PHE A 14 21.01 -5.21 -8.61
N ASN A 15 20.60 -4.27 -9.46
CA ASN A 15 21.54 -3.52 -10.31
C ASN A 15 22.49 -2.66 -9.47
N ALA A 16 21.99 -1.99 -8.43
CA ALA A 16 22.82 -1.18 -7.53
C ALA A 16 23.79 -2.04 -6.71
N ALA A 17 23.45 -3.30 -6.45
CA ALA A 17 24.31 -4.27 -5.78
C ALA A 17 25.25 -5.03 -6.76
N ASP A 18 25.25 -4.67 -8.03
CA ASP A 18 26.06 -5.30 -9.10
C ASP A 18 25.90 -6.84 -9.17
N ILE A 19 24.66 -7.32 -9.00
CA ILE A 19 24.35 -8.75 -9.03
C ILE A 19 24.47 -9.26 -10.47
N PRO A 20 25.36 -10.23 -10.75
CA PRO A 20 25.60 -10.71 -12.10
C PRO A 20 24.46 -11.62 -12.60
N ASN A 21 24.36 -11.74 -13.92
CA ASN A 21 23.46 -12.71 -14.57
C ASN A 21 21.96 -12.48 -14.32
N MET A 22 21.54 -11.26 -14.08
CA MET A 22 20.15 -10.90 -13.92
C MET A 22 19.47 -10.61 -15.27
N ILE A 23 18.22 -11.01 -15.41
CA ILE A 23 17.36 -10.73 -16.56
C ILE A 23 16.00 -10.27 -16.04
N GLY A 24 15.60 -9.04 -16.40
CA GLY A 24 14.23 -8.59 -16.30
C GLY A 24 13.43 -9.08 -17.51
N VAL A 25 12.24 -9.62 -17.27
CA VAL A 25 11.37 -10.16 -18.33
C VAL A 25 10.35 -9.09 -18.73
N SER A 26 10.22 -8.83 -20.03
CA SER A 26 9.29 -7.83 -20.56
C SER A 26 7.88 -8.41 -20.74
N ASP A 27 7.74 -9.61 -21.26
CA ASP A 27 6.48 -10.23 -21.62
C ASP A 27 6.42 -11.73 -21.28
N ARG A 28 5.25 -12.33 -21.53
CA ARG A 28 4.95 -13.74 -21.21
C ARG A 28 5.75 -14.73 -22.05
N LYS A 29 5.93 -14.41 -23.34
CA LYS A 29 6.65 -15.28 -24.26
C LYS A 29 8.13 -15.35 -23.89
N GLU A 30 8.72 -14.23 -23.56
CA GLU A 30 10.10 -14.18 -23.11
C GLU A 30 10.29 -14.99 -21.82
N LEU A 31 9.34 -14.93 -20.87
CA LEU A 31 9.38 -15.76 -19.66
C LEU A 31 9.38 -17.26 -20.01
N GLN A 32 8.49 -17.70 -20.91
CA GLN A 32 8.40 -19.10 -21.35
C GLN A 32 9.70 -19.54 -22.01
N ASP A 33 10.19 -18.75 -22.98
CA ASP A 33 11.44 -19.03 -23.71
C ASP A 33 12.65 -19.13 -22.76
N LEU A 34 12.69 -18.33 -21.68
CA LEU A 34 13.74 -18.38 -20.68
C LEU A 34 13.58 -19.59 -19.75
N CYS A 35 12.36 -19.92 -19.35
CA CYS A 35 12.10 -21.09 -18.49
C CYS A 35 12.40 -22.40 -19.20
N GLU A 36 12.17 -22.52 -20.51
CA GLU A 36 12.46 -23.72 -21.30
C GLU A 36 13.96 -23.97 -21.52
N LYS A 37 14.78 -22.92 -21.42
CA LYS A 37 16.24 -23.02 -21.64
C LYS A 37 16.98 -23.53 -20.42
N ASP A 38 18.08 -24.26 -20.65
CA ASP A 38 19.05 -24.58 -19.60
C ASP A 38 20.02 -23.42 -19.37
N ILE A 39 19.55 -22.42 -18.59
CA ILE A 39 20.31 -21.24 -18.28
C ILE A 39 20.54 -21.08 -16.77
N ARG A 40 21.65 -20.46 -16.38
CA ARG A 40 21.96 -20.11 -15.00
C ARG A 40 21.84 -18.61 -14.84
N LYS A 41 20.60 -18.14 -14.63
CA LYS A 41 20.25 -16.74 -14.56
C LYS A 41 19.32 -16.47 -13.39
N ILE A 42 19.34 -15.22 -12.90
CA ILE A 42 18.32 -14.69 -12.01
C ILE A 42 17.27 -14.01 -12.89
N ILE A 43 16.08 -14.56 -12.90
CA ILE A 43 14.95 -14.04 -13.69
C ILE A 43 14.03 -13.26 -12.74
N ILE A 44 13.86 -11.95 -12.98
CA ILE A 44 12.90 -11.12 -12.26
C ILE A 44 11.67 -10.96 -13.14
N THR A 45 10.50 -11.29 -12.56
CA THR A 45 9.23 -11.27 -13.31
C THR A 45 8.03 -11.08 -12.39
N THR A 46 6.92 -10.62 -12.95
CA THR A 46 5.63 -10.62 -12.24
C THR A 46 4.91 -11.93 -12.42
N ILE A 47 4.13 -12.36 -11.40
CA ILE A 47 3.37 -13.63 -11.44
C ILE A 47 2.35 -13.64 -12.57
N HIS A 48 1.84 -12.49 -12.98
CA HIS A 48 0.89 -12.37 -14.09
C HIS A 48 1.40 -12.90 -15.43
N LYS A 49 2.73 -12.99 -15.60
CA LYS A 49 3.35 -13.54 -16.80
C LYS A 49 3.27 -15.07 -16.89
N PHE A 50 2.90 -15.75 -15.80
CA PHE A 50 2.53 -17.17 -15.80
C PHE A 50 1.07 -17.42 -16.20
N GLY A 51 0.27 -16.38 -16.45
CA GLY A 51 -1.17 -16.47 -16.68
C GLY A 51 -1.60 -17.32 -17.90
N GLU A 52 -0.70 -17.61 -18.83
CA GLU A 52 -0.93 -18.46 -20.01
C GLU A 52 -0.15 -19.78 -19.97
N ALA A 53 0.55 -20.07 -18.87
CA ALA A 53 1.22 -21.35 -18.72
C ALA A 53 0.19 -22.47 -18.43
N GLU A 54 -0.12 -23.27 -19.43
CA GLU A 54 -1.05 -24.40 -19.34
C GLU A 54 -0.34 -25.76 -19.23
N SER A 55 0.99 -25.75 -19.41
CA SER A 55 1.83 -26.95 -19.41
C SER A 55 3.11 -26.74 -18.59
N VAL A 56 3.83 -27.84 -18.36
CA VAL A 56 5.16 -27.80 -17.75
C VAL A 56 6.12 -27.09 -18.69
N LEU A 57 6.72 -26.03 -18.22
CA LEU A 57 7.78 -25.28 -18.93
C LEU A 57 9.16 -25.84 -18.60
N ASN A 58 9.36 -26.28 -17.36
CA ASN A 58 10.61 -26.88 -16.93
C ASN A 58 10.38 -27.81 -15.73
N ASP A 59 10.87 -29.03 -15.81
CA ASP A 59 10.72 -30.07 -14.79
C ASP A 59 11.98 -30.28 -13.91
N ARG A 60 12.99 -29.42 -14.07
CA ARG A 60 14.22 -29.53 -13.28
C ARG A 60 13.97 -29.24 -11.81
N SER A 61 14.65 -29.98 -10.93
CA SER A 61 14.58 -29.80 -9.48
C SER A 61 15.59 -28.80 -8.92
N ASN A 62 16.43 -28.17 -9.76
CA ASN A 62 17.42 -27.17 -9.35
C ASN A 62 16.97 -25.72 -9.64
N ILE A 63 15.66 -25.52 -9.80
CA ILE A 63 15.05 -24.19 -9.94
C ILE A 63 14.60 -23.72 -8.56
N ILE A 64 14.95 -22.49 -8.20
CA ILE A 64 14.50 -21.84 -6.98
C ILE A 64 13.57 -20.67 -7.37
N VAL A 65 12.35 -20.68 -6.86
CA VAL A 65 11.38 -19.60 -7.04
C VAL A 65 11.18 -18.85 -5.72
N MET A 66 11.58 -17.60 -5.68
CA MET A 66 11.38 -16.70 -4.54
C MET A 66 10.17 -15.82 -4.81
N VAL A 67 9.14 -15.94 -4.00
CA VAL A 67 7.88 -15.21 -4.15
C VAL A 67 7.80 -14.12 -3.11
N ASP A 68 7.93 -12.87 -3.55
CA ASP A 68 7.70 -11.71 -2.69
C ASP A 68 6.21 -11.45 -2.50
N GLU A 69 5.82 -10.95 -1.34
CA GLU A 69 4.43 -10.78 -0.90
C GLU A 69 3.62 -12.10 -1.06
N ALA A 70 4.22 -13.19 -0.61
CA ALA A 70 3.72 -14.56 -0.82
C ALA A 70 2.27 -14.78 -0.37
N HIS A 71 1.79 -14.02 0.62
CA HIS A 71 0.40 -14.06 1.07
C HIS A 71 -0.62 -13.66 -0.02
N ARG A 72 -0.21 -12.89 -1.03
CA ARG A 72 -1.06 -12.45 -2.16
C ARG A 72 -1.07 -13.46 -3.30
N THR A 73 0.01 -14.18 -3.49
CA THR A 73 0.24 -15.07 -4.64
C THR A 73 -0.62 -16.32 -4.61
N GLN A 74 -1.25 -16.63 -3.49
CA GLN A 74 -2.13 -17.81 -3.33
C GLN A 74 -3.53 -17.58 -3.91
N GLU A 75 -3.89 -16.36 -4.24
CA GLU A 75 -5.21 -16.03 -4.77
C GLU A 75 -5.30 -16.41 -6.25
N GLY A 76 -6.00 -17.52 -6.54
CA GLY A 76 -6.47 -17.88 -7.85
C GLY A 76 -5.51 -18.71 -8.72
N ASP A 77 -5.81 -18.69 -10.02
CA ASP A 77 -5.18 -19.51 -11.05
C ASP A 77 -3.67 -19.28 -11.25
N LEU A 78 -3.18 -18.07 -10.96
CA LEU A 78 -1.78 -17.70 -11.27
C LEU A 78 -0.76 -18.48 -10.43
N GLY A 79 -0.99 -18.63 -9.13
CA GLY A 79 -0.12 -19.43 -8.27
C GLY A 79 -0.12 -20.91 -8.64
N ARG A 80 -1.29 -21.44 -9.02
CA ARG A 80 -1.43 -22.81 -9.53
C ARG A 80 -0.71 -22.99 -10.86
N ARG A 81 -0.86 -22.07 -11.81
CA ARG A 81 -0.20 -22.09 -13.12
C ARG A 81 1.33 -22.02 -12.98
N MET A 82 1.84 -21.19 -12.10
CA MET A 82 3.28 -21.13 -11.81
C MET A 82 3.79 -22.49 -11.31
N ARG A 83 3.07 -23.18 -10.42
CA ARG A 83 3.43 -24.52 -9.92
C ARG A 83 3.32 -25.59 -11.00
N THR A 84 2.31 -25.50 -11.87
CA THR A 84 2.19 -26.39 -13.03
C THR A 84 3.33 -26.20 -14.01
N ALA A 85 3.73 -24.95 -14.25
CA ALA A 85 4.84 -24.61 -15.14
C ALA A 85 6.20 -25.10 -14.61
N LEU A 86 6.40 -25.11 -13.29
CA LEU A 86 7.66 -25.44 -12.62
C LEU A 86 7.40 -26.45 -11.47
N PRO A 87 7.00 -27.70 -11.77
CA PRO A 87 6.47 -28.62 -10.76
C PRO A 87 7.49 -29.09 -9.71
N ASN A 88 8.77 -29.10 -10.05
CA ASN A 88 9.85 -29.57 -9.18
C ASN A 88 10.71 -28.42 -8.59
N ALA A 89 10.29 -27.18 -8.78
CA ALA A 89 11.01 -26.03 -8.24
C ALA A 89 10.86 -25.91 -6.72
N PHE A 90 11.93 -25.48 -6.04
CA PHE A 90 11.86 -25.06 -4.65
C PHE A 90 11.14 -23.71 -4.55
N LEU A 91 10.10 -23.63 -3.72
CA LEU A 91 9.30 -22.43 -3.54
C LEU A 91 9.60 -21.78 -2.18
N PHE A 92 10.10 -20.55 -2.19
CA PHE A 92 10.28 -19.73 -1.00
C PHE A 92 9.30 -18.57 -1.02
N GLY A 93 8.46 -18.48 0.02
CA GLY A 93 7.55 -17.36 0.23
C GLY A 93 8.16 -16.33 1.18
N LEU A 94 8.31 -15.10 0.73
CA LEU A 94 8.72 -13.96 1.53
C LEU A 94 7.50 -13.10 1.80
N THR A 95 7.21 -12.83 3.08
CA THR A 95 6.08 -11.97 3.46
C THR A 95 6.23 -11.43 4.87
N GLY A 96 5.90 -10.15 5.06
CA GLY A 96 5.78 -9.55 6.39
C GLY A 96 4.47 -9.88 7.11
N THR A 97 3.47 -10.43 6.39
CA THR A 97 2.11 -10.66 6.89
C THR A 97 1.55 -12.00 6.41
N PRO A 98 2.08 -13.15 6.88
CA PRO A 98 1.58 -14.46 6.47
C PRO A 98 0.12 -14.64 6.90
N ILE A 99 -0.67 -15.27 6.03
CA ILE A 99 -2.09 -15.55 6.28
C ILE A 99 -2.22 -17.00 6.74
N ASN A 100 -2.92 -17.19 7.85
CA ASN A 100 -3.31 -18.49 8.38
C ASN A 100 -4.84 -18.57 8.50
N LYS A 101 -5.53 -18.68 7.34
CA LYS A 101 -6.98 -18.88 7.28
C LYS A 101 -7.27 -20.19 6.56
N ARG A 102 -8.44 -20.78 6.82
CA ARG A 102 -8.82 -22.10 6.29
C ARG A 102 -8.86 -22.15 4.76
N ASP A 103 -9.23 -21.06 4.11
CA ASP A 103 -9.32 -20.88 2.66
C ASP A 103 -8.06 -20.28 2.03
N ARG A 104 -7.19 -19.66 2.86
CA ARG A 104 -5.96 -18.99 2.44
C ARG A 104 -4.88 -19.21 3.48
N ASN A 105 -3.91 -20.04 3.17
CA ASN A 105 -2.86 -20.38 4.11
C ASN A 105 -1.47 -20.33 3.48
N THR A 106 -0.70 -19.30 3.85
CA THR A 106 0.67 -19.10 3.35
C THR A 106 1.58 -20.26 3.75
N PHE A 107 1.36 -20.84 4.93
CA PHE A 107 2.16 -21.95 5.44
C PHE A 107 1.95 -23.25 4.63
N TRP A 108 0.73 -23.55 4.23
CA TRP A 108 0.46 -24.72 3.37
C TRP A 108 1.07 -24.59 1.98
N ALA A 109 1.26 -23.35 1.53
CA ALA A 109 1.77 -23.10 0.20
C ALA A 109 3.30 -23.07 0.13
N PHE A 110 3.97 -22.63 1.20
CA PHE A 110 5.41 -22.36 1.21
C PHE A 110 6.15 -22.97 2.41
N GLY A 111 5.46 -23.35 3.48
CA GLY A 111 6.07 -23.99 4.64
C GLY A 111 6.40 -25.48 4.37
N ALA A 112 7.38 -25.98 5.08
CA ALA A 112 7.71 -27.40 5.14
C ALA A 112 7.31 -27.98 6.49
N ASP A 113 7.06 -29.30 6.55
CA ASP A 113 6.66 -29.98 7.80
C ASP A 113 7.77 -29.95 8.88
N GLU A 114 9.01 -29.80 8.44
CA GLU A 114 10.20 -29.73 9.30
C GLU A 114 10.40 -28.33 9.90
N ASP A 115 9.74 -27.31 9.35
CA ASP A 115 9.90 -25.94 9.80
C ASP A 115 9.18 -25.68 11.13
N GLU A 116 9.85 -25.06 12.08
CA GLU A 116 9.23 -24.68 13.36
C GLU A 116 8.08 -23.68 13.12
N GLN A 117 6.85 -24.08 13.45
CA GLN A 117 5.63 -23.32 13.22
C GLN A 117 5.39 -22.96 11.73
N GLY A 118 6.00 -23.70 10.79
CA GLY A 118 5.90 -23.48 9.36
C GLY A 118 6.73 -22.30 8.82
N TYR A 119 7.71 -21.82 9.60
CA TYR A 119 8.65 -20.79 9.14
C TYR A 119 10.04 -21.36 8.91
N LEU A 120 10.56 -21.22 7.72
CA LEU A 120 12.00 -21.46 7.47
C LEU A 120 12.86 -20.48 8.26
N SER A 121 12.45 -19.20 8.33
CA SER A 121 13.10 -18.17 9.12
C SER A 121 12.10 -17.08 9.48
N ARG A 122 12.21 -16.51 10.66
CA ARG A 122 11.35 -15.44 11.14
C ARG A 122 12.19 -14.30 11.70
N TYR A 123 11.92 -13.09 11.20
CA TYR A 123 12.46 -11.83 11.72
C TYR A 123 11.28 -10.97 12.17
N SER A 124 11.05 -10.91 13.47
CA SER A 124 9.87 -10.25 14.01
C SER A 124 10.01 -8.72 14.05
N PHE A 125 8.89 -8.03 14.27
CA PHE A 125 8.87 -6.59 14.47
C PHE A 125 9.74 -6.17 15.68
N GLN A 126 9.70 -6.95 16.76
CA GLN A 126 10.53 -6.72 17.95
C GLN A 126 12.03 -6.90 17.62
N ASP A 127 12.38 -7.91 16.85
CA ASP A 127 13.76 -8.13 16.40
C ASP A 127 14.25 -6.94 15.57
N SER A 128 13.43 -6.43 14.65
CA SER A 128 13.80 -5.30 13.82
C SER A 128 14.01 -3.99 14.61
N ILE A 129 13.22 -3.79 15.66
CA ILE A 129 13.40 -2.65 16.59
C ILE A 129 14.68 -2.83 17.41
N ARG A 130 14.90 -4.02 17.97
CA ARG A 130 16.10 -4.34 18.76
C ARG A 130 17.38 -4.12 17.93
N ASP A 131 17.37 -4.56 16.69
CA ASP A 131 18.51 -4.44 15.77
C ASP A 131 18.58 -3.06 15.11
N ASN A 132 17.67 -2.14 15.47
CA ASN A 132 17.56 -0.79 14.94
C ASN A 132 17.38 -0.73 13.40
N ALA A 133 16.83 -1.80 12.82
CA ALA A 133 16.43 -1.87 11.40
C ALA A 133 15.13 -1.13 11.12
N THR A 134 14.26 -1.02 12.14
CA THR A 134 13.07 -0.17 12.12
C THR A 134 12.93 0.58 13.45
N LYS A 135 12.07 1.60 13.46
CA LYS A 135 11.73 2.35 14.68
C LYS A 135 10.42 1.83 15.29
N PRO A 136 10.19 2.00 16.61
CA PRO A 136 8.90 1.72 17.21
C PRO A 136 7.78 2.55 16.58
N LEU A 137 6.53 2.08 16.73
CA LEU A 137 5.33 2.79 16.30
C LEU A 137 4.59 3.33 17.53
N HIS A 138 4.21 4.59 17.49
CA HIS A 138 3.33 5.22 18.45
C HIS A 138 1.97 5.48 17.82
N PHE A 139 0.91 5.38 18.62
CA PHE A 139 -0.46 5.57 18.19
C PHE A 139 -1.13 6.66 19.02
N GLU A 140 -1.77 7.60 18.37
CA GLU A 140 -2.63 8.62 18.96
C GLU A 140 -4.03 8.47 18.37
N ALA A 141 -5.01 8.10 19.21
CA ALA A 141 -6.41 8.12 18.80
C ALA A 141 -6.99 9.52 19.02
N VAL A 142 -7.64 10.07 18.01
CA VAL A 142 -8.24 11.40 18.07
C VAL A 142 -9.75 11.28 17.96
N ASP A 143 -10.42 11.60 19.05
CA ASP A 143 -11.89 11.70 19.05
C ASP A 143 -12.29 13.04 18.42
N VAL A 144 -12.69 12.98 17.16
CA VAL A 144 -13.24 14.15 16.46
C VAL A 144 -14.64 14.40 17.00
N LYS A 145 -14.78 15.32 17.95
CA LYS A 145 -16.09 15.76 18.44
C LYS A 145 -16.88 16.38 17.29
N LEU A 146 -17.68 15.53 16.65
CA LEU A 146 -18.57 15.96 15.59
C LEU A 146 -19.81 16.63 16.21
N HIS A 147 -20.00 17.90 15.94
CA HIS A 147 -21.34 18.46 15.91
C HIS A 147 -21.98 17.94 14.62
N ILE A 148 -22.56 16.71 14.74
CA ILE A 148 -23.23 16.06 13.62
C ILE A 148 -24.58 16.76 13.46
N ASP A 149 -24.75 17.50 12.38
CA ASP A 149 -26.05 17.91 11.90
C ASP A 149 -26.77 16.64 11.40
N LYS A 150 -27.59 16.06 12.28
CA LYS A 150 -28.31 14.82 11.98
C LYS A 150 -29.24 14.98 10.79
N ASP A 151 -29.83 16.16 10.62
CA ASP A 151 -30.79 16.42 9.55
C ASP A 151 -30.09 16.47 8.19
N ALA A 152 -28.90 17.12 8.11
CA ALA A 152 -28.09 17.14 6.90
C ALA A 152 -27.57 15.73 6.51
N ILE A 153 -27.26 14.89 7.49
CA ILE A 153 -26.83 13.49 7.24
C ILE A 153 -27.98 12.64 6.77
N ASP A 154 -29.16 12.77 7.40
CA ASP A 154 -30.34 12.00 7.02
C ASP A 154 -30.84 12.40 5.63
N GLU A 155 -30.72 13.69 5.25
CA GLU A 155 -31.03 14.17 3.90
C GLU A 155 -30.01 13.66 2.87
N ALA A 156 -28.70 13.75 3.12
CA ALA A 156 -27.66 13.23 2.24
C ALA A 156 -27.76 11.69 2.09
N TYR A 157 -28.08 10.98 3.19
CA TYR A 157 -28.33 9.54 3.17
C TYR A 157 -29.54 9.18 2.31
N LYS A 158 -30.64 9.94 2.42
CA LYS A 158 -31.83 9.75 1.62
C LYS A 158 -31.55 9.92 0.14
N ASN A 159 -30.81 10.95 -0.25
CA ASN A 159 -30.42 11.21 -1.64
C ASN A 159 -29.60 10.05 -2.24
N ILE A 160 -28.67 9.46 -1.47
CA ILE A 160 -27.87 8.31 -1.93
C ILE A 160 -28.70 7.03 -2.02
N THR A 161 -29.64 6.81 -1.08
CA THR A 161 -30.44 5.57 -1.04
C THR A 161 -31.63 5.59 -1.99
N ASP A 162 -32.12 6.74 -2.40
CA ASP A 162 -33.20 6.85 -3.37
C ASP A 162 -32.76 6.47 -4.80
N GLU A 163 -31.45 6.52 -5.09
CA GLU A 163 -30.85 6.07 -6.35
C GLU A 163 -30.59 4.54 -6.41
N LEU A 164 -30.71 3.82 -5.28
CA LEU A 164 -30.49 2.37 -5.22
C LEU A 164 -31.78 1.60 -5.47
N SER A 165 -31.70 0.54 -6.29
CA SER A 165 -32.82 -0.36 -6.53
C SER A 165 -33.25 -1.10 -5.25
N GLU A 166 -34.53 -1.56 -5.19
CA GLU A 166 -35.06 -2.28 -4.01
C GLU A 166 -34.30 -3.56 -3.65
N GLN A 167 -33.57 -4.16 -4.62
CA GLN A 167 -32.76 -5.37 -4.41
C GLN A 167 -31.38 -5.08 -3.82
N ASP A 168 -30.87 -3.84 -3.94
CA ASP A 168 -29.55 -3.42 -3.42
C ASP A 168 -29.59 -2.84 -2.00
N ARG A 169 -30.78 -2.81 -1.39
CA ARG A 169 -31.01 -2.25 -0.04
C ARG A 169 -30.65 -3.22 1.09
N ASP A 170 -29.57 -3.97 0.96
CA ASP A 170 -29.03 -4.77 2.07
C ASP A 170 -28.55 -3.83 3.20
N ASP A 171 -28.75 -4.22 4.46
CA ASP A 171 -28.37 -3.44 5.65
C ASP A 171 -26.88 -3.05 5.64
N LEU A 172 -26.04 -3.84 4.96
CA LEU A 172 -24.62 -3.57 4.82
C LEU A 172 -24.35 -2.38 3.87
N ALA A 173 -25.06 -2.31 2.74
CA ALA A 173 -24.94 -1.22 1.78
C ALA A 173 -25.43 0.11 2.40
N LYS A 174 -26.53 0.06 3.17
CA LYS A 174 -27.05 1.22 3.91
C LYS A 174 -26.06 1.73 4.96
N ARG A 175 -25.41 0.83 5.71
CA ARG A 175 -24.38 1.21 6.70
C ARG A 175 -23.16 1.82 6.02
N ALA A 176 -22.73 1.26 4.90
CA ALA A 176 -21.60 1.78 4.13
C ALA A 176 -21.89 3.17 3.54
N ALA A 177 -23.10 3.39 2.99
CA ALA A 177 -23.53 4.69 2.48
C ALA A 177 -23.59 5.74 3.61
N LYS A 178 -24.16 5.39 4.76
CA LYS A 178 -24.22 6.27 5.92
C LYS A 178 -22.83 6.62 6.44
N MET A 179 -21.91 5.66 6.48
CA MET A 179 -20.50 5.89 6.84
C MET A 179 -19.84 6.83 5.86
N ALA A 180 -20.01 6.66 4.56
CA ALA A 180 -19.44 7.51 3.53
C ALA A 180 -19.91 8.98 3.67
N VAL A 181 -21.20 9.20 3.92
CA VAL A 181 -21.77 10.53 4.17
C VAL A 181 -21.14 11.19 5.39
N LEU A 182 -21.01 10.43 6.49
CA LEU A 182 -20.39 10.92 7.73
C LEU A 182 -18.94 11.31 7.52
N ILE A 183 -18.17 10.48 6.85
CA ILE A 183 -16.75 10.71 6.59
C ILE A 183 -16.55 11.97 5.72
N LYS A 184 -17.42 12.20 4.74
CA LYS A 184 -17.33 13.32 3.80
C LYS A 184 -17.95 14.63 4.30
N ALA A 185 -18.56 14.63 5.48
CA ALA A 185 -19.19 15.84 6.02
C ALA A 185 -18.19 17.01 6.08
N PRO A 186 -18.48 18.18 5.47
CA PRO A 186 -17.53 19.29 5.38
C PRO A 186 -17.01 19.77 6.74
N SER A 187 -17.87 19.82 7.75
CA SER A 187 -17.49 20.17 9.12
C SER A 187 -16.48 19.21 9.73
N ARG A 188 -16.61 17.91 9.45
CA ARG A 188 -15.67 16.89 9.89
C ARG A 188 -14.32 17.02 9.17
N VAL A 189 -14.34 17.14 7.85
CA VAL A 189 -13.11 17.33 7.04
C VAL A 189 -12.35 18.57 7.52
N GLN A 190 -13.04 19.70 7.71
CA GLN A 190 -12.41 20.93 8.23
C GLN A 190 -11.85 20.77 9.65
N ALA A 191 -12.58 20.07 10.56
CA ALA A 191 -12.11 19.84 11.91
C ALA A 191 -10.84 18.97 11.92
N ILE A 192 -10.81 17.89 11.10
CA ILE A 192 -9.63 17.04 10.94
C ILE A 192 -8.47 17.82 10.33
N CYS A 193 -8.70 18.60 9.26
CA CYS A 193 -7.64 19.40 8.63
C CYS A 193 -7.01 20.40 9.61
N ARG A 194 -7.80 21.07 10.43
CA ARG A 194 -7.27 21.95 11.48
C ARG A 194 -6.40 21.19 12.46
N HIS A 195 -6.89 20.07 12.98
CA HIS A 195 -6.09 19.23 13.88
C HIS A 195 -4.81 18.72 13.20
N VAL A 196 -4.89 18.26 11.94
CA VAL A 196 -3.72 17.81 11.16
C VAL A 196 -2.68 18.90 11.06
N VAL A 197 -3.09 20.13 10.69
CA VAL A 197 -2.16 21.26 10.53
C VAL A 197 -1.55 21.68 11.85
N ASP A 198 -2.36 21.80 12.91
CA ASP A 198 -1.88 22.19 14.24
C ASP A 198 -0.90 21.15 14.80
N HIS A 199 -1.29 19.88 14.75
CA HIS A 199 -0.44 18.76 15.19
C HIS A 199 0.85 18.64 14.37
N PHE A 200 0.76 18.82 13.05
CA PHE A 200 1.93 18.78 12.16
C PHE A 200 2.93 19.88 12.52
N LYS A 201 2.46 21.13 12.66
CA LYS A 201 3.29 22.29 13.02
C LYS A 201 3.90 22.18 14.40
N GLU A 202 3.19 21.55 15.34
CA GLU A 202 3.66 21.41 16.72
C GLU A 202 4.66 20.24 16.90
N LYS A 203 4.36 19.07 16.29
CA LYS A 203 5.07 17.84 16.61
C LYS A 203 5.95 17.27 15.49
N VAL A 204 5.67 17.58 14.23
CA VAL A 204 6.30 16.91 13.08
C VAL A 204 7.29 17.85 12.37
N GLU A 205 6.82 19.00 11.94
CA GLU A 205 7.59 19.99 11.19
C GLU A 205 8.85 20.49 11.94
N PRO A 206 8.81 20.78 13.27
CA PRO A 206 10.00 21.24 13.98
C PRO A 206 11.15 20.24 14.02
N ASN A 207 10.83 18.95 13.80
CA ASN A 207 11.82 17.87 13.75
C ASN A 207 12.29 17.59 12.32
N GLY A 208 11.84 18.33 11.31
CA GLY A 208 12.21 18.17 9.90
C GLY A 208 11.59 16.94 9.23
N PHE A 209 10.50 16.38 9.79
CA PHE A 209 9.83 15.22 9.22
C PHE A 209 8.63 15.62 8.37
N LYS A 210 8.17 14.65 7.58
CA LYS A 210 7.02 14.79 6.68
C LYS A 210 5.90 13.83 7.06
N ALA A 211 4.71 14.07 6.51
CA ALA A 211 3.52 13.32 6.86
C ALA A 211 2.77 12.77 5.64
N GLN A 212 1.91 11.79 5.89
CA GLN A 212 0.98 11.26 4.91
C GLN A 212 -0.44 11.27 5.51
N LEU A 213 -1.41 11.79 4.77
CA LEU A 213 -2.83 11.76 5.11
C LEU A 213 -3.52 10.70 4.28
N VAL A 214 -4.01 9.65 4.93
CA VAL A 214 -4.71 8.53 4.30
C VAL A 214 -6.19 8.75 4.41
N THR A 215 -6.86 8.93 3.28
CA THR A 215 -8.28 9.26 3.20
C THR A 215 -9.11 8.09 2.72
N PHE A 216 -10.40 8.14 2.99
CA PHE A 216 -11.36 7.07 2.69
C PHE A 216 -11.39 6.69 1.21
N ASP A 217 -11.58 7.67 0.33
CA ASP A 217 -11.67 7.50 -1.12
C ASP A 217 -11.07 8.69 -1.89
N ARG A 218 -11.19 8.68 -3.23
CA ARG A 218 -10.64 9.72 -4.12
C ARG A 218 -11.30 11.08 -3.91
N GLU A 219 -12.60 11.10 -3.68
CA GLU A 219 -13.35 12.32 -3.38
C GLU A 219 -12.82 12.96 -2.10
N CYS A 220 -12.60 12.16 -1.05
CA CYS A 220 -11.98 12.63 0.18
C CYS A 220 -10.59 13.23 -0.07
N CYS A 221 -9.74 12.67 -0.97
CA CYS A 221 -8.47 13.31 -1.29
C CYS A 221 -8.66 14.76 -1.74
N VAL A 222 -9.63 15.02 -2.61
CA VAL A 222 -9.92 16.35 -3.15
C VAL A 222 -10.50 17.27 -2.05
N LEU A 223 -11.42 16.76 -1.23
CA LEU A 223 -12.00 17.53 -0.11
C LEU A 223 -10.93 17.95 0.90
N TYR A 224 -10.06 17.01 1.28
CA TYR A 224 -8.95 17.27 2.20
C TYR A 224 -7.93 18.25 1.59
N LYS A 225 -7.58 18.10 0.31
CA LYS A 225 -6.67 19.03 -0.37
C LYS A 225 -7.22 20.46 -0.34
N LYS A 226 -8.48 20.65 -0.72
CA LYS A 226 -9.13 21.98 -0.69
C LYS A 226 -9.12 22.59 0.72
N ALA A 227 -9.46 21.79 1.72
CA ALA A 227 -9.50 22.29 3.11
C ALA A 227 -8.08 22.57 3.67
N LEU A 228 -7.07 21.79 3.28
CA LEU A 228 -5.68 22.05 3.67
C LEU A 228 -5.12 23.31 3.00
N ASP A 229 -5.46 23.58 1.74
CA ASP A 229 -5.01 24.76 1.01
C ASP A 229 -5.54 26.08 1.61
N GLU A 230 -6.58 26.03 2.43
CA GLU A 230 -7.05 27.17 3.23
C GLU A 230 -6.24 27.39 4.53
N LEU A 231 -5.49 26.35 4.99
CA LEU A 231 -4.81 26.34 6.29
C LEU A 231 -3.27 26.37 6.18
N MET A 232 -2.73 25.98 5.04
CA MET A 232 -1.29 25.92 4.76
C MET A 232 -1.03 26.26 3.29
N PRO A 233 0.23 26.62 2.91
CA PRO A 233 0.56 26.90 1.51
C PRO A 233 0.17 25.74 0.59
N PRO A 234 -0.46 25.98 -0.57
CA PRO A 234 -0.93 24.93 -1.47
C PRO A 234 0.15 23.97 -1.93
N GLU A 235 1.40 24.42 -2.06
CA GLU A 235 2.56 23.60 -2.41
C GLU A 235 3.02 22.66 -1.30
N ALA A 236 2.56 22.87 -0.06
CA ALA A 236 2.94 22.03 1.09
C ALA A 236 2.23 20.68 1.11
N SER A 237 1.16 20.51 0.32
CA SER A 237 0.47 19.23 0.20
C SER A 237 0.20 18.84 -1.25
N ALA A 238 0.20 17.54 -1.54
CA ALA A 238 -0.10 17.02 -2.88
C ALA A 238 -0.93 15.74 -2.82
N ILE A 239 -1.83 15.56 -3.79
CA ILE A 239 -2.62 14.33 -3.97
C ILE A 239 -1.82 13.33 -4.79
N VAL A 240 -1.77 12.06 -4.32
CA VAL A 240 -1.28 10.93 -5.10
C VAL A 240 -2.32 9.81 -5.03
N MET A 241 -3.05 9.60 -6.11
CA MET A 241 -4.10 8.60 -6.19
C MET A 241 -4.16 7.92 -7.56
N HIS A 242 -4.85 6.80 -7.65
CA HIS A 242 -5.12 6.13 -8.91
C HIS A 242 -6.23 6.87 -9.66
N THR A 243 -5.95 7.24 -10.92
CA THR A 243 -6.92 7.80 -11.85
C THR A 243 -6.89 6.99 -13.14
N SER A 244 -8.04 6.67 -13.72
CA SER A 244 -8.10 5.94 -14.98
C SER A 244 -7.68 6.82 -16.16
N GLY A 245 -7.88 8.15 -16.05
CA GLY A 245 -7.59 9.14 -17.08
C GLY A 245 -8.38 8.93 -18.37
N GLY A 246 -9.43 8.09 -18.33
CA GLY A 246 -10.37 7.90 -19.44
C GLY A 246 -11.37 9.06 -19.56
N LYS A 247 -12.07 9.14 -20.71
CA LYS A 247 -13.21 10.06 -20.86
C LYS A 247 -14.26 9.71 -19.80
N GLY A 248 -14.59 10.68 -18.92
CA GLY A 248 -15.56 10.51 -17.84
C GLY A 248 -14.96 10.21 -16.45
N ASP A 249 -13.63 10.19 -16.29
CA ASP A 249 -13.02 10.16 -14.95
C ASP A 249 -13.11 11.56 -14.32
N GLU A 250 -13.91 11.69 -13.30
CA GLU A 250 -14.11 12.92 -12.51
C GLU A 250 -12.79 13.49 -11.93
N TYR A 251 -11.77 12.63 -11.78
CA TYR A 251 -10.49 12.97 -11.19
C TYR A 251 -9.36 13.06 -12.21
N ALA A 252 -9.70 13.21 -13.51
CA ALA A 252 -8.71 13.28 -14.57
C ALA A 252 -7.73 14.45 -14.42
N GLU A 253 -8.16 15.56 -13.83
CA GLU A 253 -7.32 16.73 -13.52
C GLU A 253 -6.18 16.42 -12.54
N TRP A 254 -6.36 15.41 -11.69
CA TRP A 254 -5.39 14.95 -10.69
C TRP A 254 -4.49 13.83 -11.20
N LYS A 255 -4.60 13.51 -12.50
CA LYS A 255 -3.77 12.48 -13.09
C LYS A 255 -2.34 12.97 -13.22
N LEU A 256 -1.43 12.28 -12.56
CA LEU A 256 0.01 12.43 -12.78
C LEU A 256 0.48 11.45 -13.85
N SER A 257 1.36 11.91 -14.74
CA SER A 257 2.14 10.99 -15.54
C SER A 257 3.10 10.21 -14.62
N LYS A 258 3.63 9.08 -15.08
CA LYS A 258 4.59 8.30 -14.30
C LYS A 258 5.81 9.16 -13.90
N ASP A 259 6.32 9.96 -14.85
CA ASP A 259 7.47 10.84 -14.62
C ASP A 259 7.16 11.98 -13.65
N ASP A 260 5.96 12.58 -13.74
CA ASP A 260 5.57 13.67 -12.83
C ASP A 260 5.33 13.15 -11.42
N GLU A 261 4.77 11.95 -11.29
CA GLU A 261 4.62 11.30 -9.99
C GLU A 261 5.98 11.00 -9.36
N GLU A 262 6.94 10.45 -10.12
CA GLU A 262 8.27 10.17 -9.62
C GLU A 262 8.99 11.44 -9.17
N LYS A 263 8.93 12.52 -9.95
CA LYS A 263 9.44 13.85 -9.55
C LYS A 263 8.76 14.38 -8.29
N LEU A 264 7.45 14.21 -8.15
CA LEU A 264 6.71 14.61 -6.96
C LEU A 264 7.19 13.82 -5.72
N LEU A 265 7.39 12.52 -5.87
CA LEU A 265 7.88 11.67 -4.79
C LEU A 265 9.34 11.98 -4.42
N ASP A 266 10.17 12.36 -5.39
CA ASP A 266 11.56 12.81 -5.12
C ASP A 266 11.55 14.14 -4.34
N ARG A 267 10.71 15.10 -4.72
CA ARG A 267 10.51 16.32 -3.94
C ARG A 267 10.04 16.01 -2.51
N TYR A 268 9.16 15.03 -2.34
CA TYR A 268 8.71 14.62 -1.02
C TYR A 268 9.84 13.99 -0.18
N ARG A 269 10.78 13.29 -0.79
CA ARG A 269 11.96 12.72 -0.10
C ARG A 269 12.99 13.77 0.28
N ASP A 270 13.03 14.92 -0.41
CA ASP A 270 13.96 16.01 -0.12
C ASP A 270 13.50 16.76 1.15
N PRO A 271 14.31 16.78 2.23
CA PRO A 271 13.98 17.49 3.46
C PRO A 271 13.82 19.00 3.28
N ASN A 272 14.42 19.58 2.24
CA ASN A 272 14.39 21.02 1.99
C ASN A 272 13.25 21.47 1.07
N ASP A 273 12.54 20.53 0.41
CA ASP A 273 11.41 20.85 -0.44
C ASP A 273 10.19 21.22 0.42
N PRO A 274 9.44 22.28 0.08
CA PRO A 274 8.25 22.73 0.80
C PRO A 274 7.09 21.72 0.82
N LEU A 275 7.12 20.67 -0.01
CA LEU A 275 6.13 19.60 0.01
C LEU A 275 6.27 18.77 1.29
N GLN A 276 5.35 18.94 2.21
CA GLN A 276 5.37 18.39 3.56
C GLN A 276 4.43 17.18 3.73
N MET A 277 3.34 17.13 2.93
CA MET A 277 2.28 16.14 3.12
C MET A 277 1.80 15.53 1.81
N LEU A 278 1.67 14.20 1.77
CA LEU A 278 1.01 13.48 0.69
C LEU A 278 -0.41 13.06 1.11
N ILE A 279 -1.39 13.34 0.28
CA ILE A 279 -2.79 12.94 0.47
C ILE A 279 -3.06 11.75 -0.44
N VAL A 280 -3.42 10.62 0.16
CA VAL A 280 -3.55 9.35 -0.56
C VAL A 280 -4.80 8.57 -0.13
N THR A 281 -5.20 7.59 -0.94
CA THR A 281 -6.24 6.61 -0.55
C THR A 281 -5.65 5.22 -0.27
N SER A 282 -5.13 4.58 -1.31
CA SER A 282 -4.50 3.25 -1.27
C SER A 282 -3.12 3.25 -1.91
N LYS A 283 -2.86 4.20 -2.80
CA LYS A 283 -1.57 4.37 -3.44
C LYS A 283 -0.52 4.77 -2.40
N LEU A 284 0.71 4.32 -2.55
CA LEU A 284 1.83 4.55 -1.63
C LEU A 284 1.71 3.91 -0.22
N LEU A 285 0.61 3.23 0.11
CA LEU A 285 0.51 2.48 1.37
C LEU A 285 1.36 1.21 1.36
N THR A 286 1.68 0.70 0.16
CA THR A 286 2.54 -0.46 -0.03
C THR A 286 3.61 -0.14 -1.07
N GLY A 287 4.84 -0.62 -0.85
CA GLY A 287 5.95 -0.46 -1.80
C GLY A 287 6.61 0.93 -1.83
N PHE A 288 6.03 1.95 -1.22
CA PHE A 288 6.62 3.29 -1.16
C PHE A 288 7.68 3.38 -0.05
N ASP A 289 8.83 3.90 -0.41
CA ASP A 289 9.92 4.14 0.54
C ASP A 289 10.28 5.64 0.58
N ALA A 290 10.05 6.22 1.76
CA ALA A 290 10.42 7.58 2.09
C ALA A 290 10.77 7.63 3.59
N PRO A 291 12.03 7.43 3.98
CA PRO A 291 12.43 7.39 5.38
C PRO A 291 12.10 8.65 6.17
N ILE A 292 11.98 9.80 5.51
CA ILE A 292 11.56 11.08 6.11
C ILE A 292 10.09 11.09 6.57
N LEU A 293 9.23 10.20 6.02
CA LEU A 293 7.84 10.03 6.45
C LEU A 293 7.81 9.49 7.88
N GLN A 294 7.43 10.33 8.84
CA GLN A 294 7.31 9.96 10.25
C GLN A 294 5.85 9.76 10.66
N THR A 295 4.94 10.63 10.22
CA THR A 295 3.57 10.66 10.73
C THR A 295 2.57 10.28 9.66
N MET A 296 1.66 9.36 10.00
CA MET A 296 0.50 9.01 9.19
C MET A 296 -0.78 9.43 9.90
N TYR A 297 -1.52 10.32 9.27
CA TYR A 297 -2.87 10.69 9.67
C TYR A 297 -3.85 9.76 8.97
N LEU A 298 -4.56 8.93 9.74
CA LEU A 298 -5.38 7.85 9.22
C LEU A 298 -6.86 8.21 9.37
N ASP A 299 -7.51 8.55 8.26
CA ASP A 299 -8.96 8.74 8.14
C ASP A 299 -9.56 7.74 7.16
N LYS A 300 -9.21 6.47 7.37
CA LYS A 300 -9.66 5.35 6.56
C LYS A 300 -9.76 4.10 7.40
N PRO A 301 -10.90 3.37 7.39
CA PRO A 301 -10.99 2.10 8.09
C PRO A 301 -10.04 1.10 7.42
N MET A 302 -9.04 0.65 8.16
CA MET A 302 -8.07 -0.33 7.71
C MET A 302 -7.94 -1.44 8.74
N LYS A 303 -7.72 -2.68 8.27
CA LYS A 303 -7.63 -3.85 9.15
C LYS A 303 -6.50 -4.77 8.71
N ASP A 304 -6.06 -5.59 9.66
CA ASP A 304 -5.13 -6.69 9.46
C ASP A 304 -3.84 -6.27 8.71
N HIS A 305 -3.44 -7.07 7.73
CA HIS A 305 -2.21 -6.86 6.95
C HIS A 305 -2.17 -5.52 6.20
N ASN A 306 -3.32 -5.00 5.73
CA ASN A 306 -3.35 -3.71 5.03
C ASN A 306 -2.96 -2.55 5.96
N LEU A 307 -3.46 -2.58 7.20
CA LEU A 307 -3.08 -1.61 8.22
C LEU A 307 -1.59 -1.73 8.55
N LEU A 308 -1.10 -2.94 8.83
CA LEU A 308 0.31 -3.16 9.15
C LEU A 308 1.24 -2.68 8.03
N GLN A 309 0.94 -3.00 6.78
CA GLN A 309 1.74 -2.55 5.63
C GLN A 309 1.78 -1.04 5.49
N ALA A 310 0.66 -0.36 5.74
CA ALA A 310 0.58 1.10 5.69
C ALA A 310 1.40 1.75 6.81
N ILE A 311 1.15 1.37 8.06
CA ILE A 311 1.80 2.02 9.22
C ILE A 311 3.31 1.78 9.26
N CYS A 312 3.79 0.64 8.75
CA CYS A 312 5.22 0.35 8.61
C CYS A 312 5.95 1.24 7.58
N ARG A 313 5.25 2.13 6.88
CA ARG A 313 5.90 3.19 6.08
C ARG A 313 6.51 4.27 6.97
N THR A 314 5.93 4.51 8.15
CA THR A 314 6.37 5.59 9.05
C THR A 314 7.57 5.21 9.93
N ASN A 315 7.85 3.93 10.10
CA ASN A 315 8.87 3.46 11.04
C ASN A 315 10.26 3.19 10.43
N ARG A 316 10.48 3.63 9.21
CA ARG A 316 11.80 3.56 8.54
C ARG A 316 12.84 4.38 9.29
N VAL A 317 14.06 3.86 9.34
CA VAL A 317 15.19 4.54 9.99
C VAL A 317 15.55 5.80 9.21
N TYR A 318 15.65 6.91 9.92
CA TYR A 318 16.08 8.21 9.40
C TYR A 318 16.81 9.00 10.49
N ALA A 319 17.69 9.91 10.11
CA ALA A 319 18.44 10.72 11.05
C ALA A 319 17.49 11.52 11.98
N GLY A 320 17.71 11.42 13.28
CA GLY A 320 16.85 12.08 14.29
C GLY A 320 15.49 11.43 14.55
N LYS A 321 15.06 10.45 13.74
CA LYS A 321 13.78 9.77 13.95
C LYS A 321 13.87 8.77 15.11
N THR A 322 13.02 8.94 16.10
CA THR A 322 12.91 8.05 17.27
C THR A 322 11.79 7.02 17.12
N HIS A 323 10.71 7.36 16.41
CA HIS A 323 9.51 6.53 16.21
C HIS A 323 8.76 6.92 14.95
N GLY A 324 7.91 6.03 14.46
CA GLY A 324 6.81 6.36 13.55
C GLY A 324 5.55 6.69 14.34
N LEU A 325 4.76 7.65 13.88
CA LEU A 325 3.55 8.11 14.55
C LEU A 325 2.31 7.87 13.69
N ILE A 326 1.30 7.27 14.27
CA ILE A 326 -0.01 7.05 13.65
C ILE A 326 -1.04 7.84 14.43
N VAL A 327 -1.71 8.75 13.75
CA VAL A 327 -2.81 9.56 14.31
C VAL A 327 -4.11 9.07 13.67
N ASP A 328 -4.95 8.40 14.46
CA ASP A 328 -6.17 7.73 13.96
C ASP A 328 -7.42 8.52 14.31
N TYR A 329 -8.25 8.81 13.28
CA TYR A 329 -9.52 9.55 13.39
C TYR A 329 -10.77 8.68 13.34
N LEU A 330 -10.60 7.35 13.19
CA LEU A 330 -11.75 6.43 13.08
C LEU A 330 -11.84 5.43 14.24
N GLY A 331 -10.73 5.18 14.95
CA GLY A 331 -10.66 4.25 16.09
C GLY A 331 -10.53 2.79 15.69
#